data_de3c51aa60660e9c27bde95fc0041558
#
_entry.id   de3c51aa60660e9c27bde95fc0041558
#
_cell.length_a   1.000
_cell.length_b   1.000
_cell.length_c   1.000
_cell.angle_alpha   90.00
_cell.angle_beta   90.00
_cell.angle_gamma   90.00
#
_symmetry.space_group_name_H-M   'P 1'
#
loop_
_entity.id
_entity.type
_entity.pdbx_description
1 polymer ?
#
loop_
_entity_poly.entity_id
_entity_poly.type
_entity_poly.pdbx_seq_one_letter_code
_entity_poly.pdbx_strand_id
1 'polypeptide(L)'
;MTLPAPKVEIGFDLTESPIGPFLRLDDPVAGKLGSPDYRLGGTIFYDVTDRARTVSSQRGRPNEFAGFPAGQVAVEFNNHDRAFDPLFVASPFYGNIVPRREIRLSVDDVRVFTGWIEDWDLQYTPDGNSTVTAIAYDAFYIITNQSLSAFTPSVETVDQRINTVLNRPGVNWSTDLRNLEVSTQNVGAYPIDEGTNALSYLQGLVTA
;
A
#
# COMPACT_ATOMS: atom_id res chain seq x y z
N MET A 1 8.00 -12.94 -29.12
CA MET A 1 7.16 -12.79 -27.92
C MET A 1 8.03 -12.09 -26.89
N THR A 2 7.77 -10.83 -26.60
CA THR A 2 8.49 -10.08 -25.54
C THR A 2 7.99 -10.59 -24.20
N LEU A 3 8.91 -10.87 -23.28
CA LEU A 3 8.54 -11.18 -21.90
C LEU A 3 7.95 -9.94 -21.23
N PRO A 4 6.97 -10.10 -20.34
CA PRO A 4 6.43 -8.97 -19.58
C PRO A 4 7.55 -8.31 -18.76
N ALA A 5 7.59 -7.00 -18.75
CA ALA A 5 8.59 -6.20 -18.03
C ALA A 5 8.02 -5.73 -16.69
N PRO A 6 8.33 -6.40 -15.57
CA PRO A 6 7.91 -5.94 -14.25
C PRO A 6 8.71 -4.69 -13.87
N LYS A 7 8.02 -3.71 -13.26
CA LYS A 7 8.61 -2.52 -12.65
C LYS A 7 8.22 -2.45 -11.20
N VAL A 8 9.19 -2.30 -10.32
CA VAL A 8 9.00 -2.19 -8.87
C VAL A 8 9.42 -0.80 -8.41
N GLU A 9 8.50 -0.09 -7.80
CA GLU A 9 8.73 1.25 -7.25
C GLU A 9 8.40 1.27 -5.76
N ILE A 10 9.28 1.87 -4.95
CA ILE A 10 9.06 2.05 -3.51
C ILE A 10 9.01 3.54 -3.20
N GLY A 11 7.99 3.94 -2.46
CA GLY A 11 7.81 5.29 -1.98
C GLY A 11 8.64 5.54 -0.72
N PHE A 12 9.66 6.38 -0.83
CA PHE A 12 10.45 6.83 0.31
C PHE A 12 10.05 8.24 0.72
N ASP A 13 10.01 8.46 2.02
CA ASP A 13 9.84 9.79 2.58
C ASP A 13 11.23 10.44 2.72
N LEU A 14 11.52 11.35 1.82
CA LEU A 14 12.83 12.02 1.76
C LEU A 14 12.84 13.37 2.47
N THR A 15 11.92 13.64 3.35
CA THR A 15 11.91 14.90 4.11
C THR A 15 13.21 15.15 4.85
N GLU A 16 13.98 14.10 5.11
CA GLU A 16 15.32 14.18 5.71
C GLU A 16 16.46 14.00 4.71
N SER A 17 16.16 13.75 3.43
CA SER A 17 17.20 13.61 2.41
C SER A 17 17.75 14.99 1.97
N PRO A 18 19.06 15.22 2.04
CA PRO A 18 19.63 16.48 1.56
C PRO A 18 19.57 16.67 0.03
N ILE A 19 19.03 15.71 -0.71
CA ILE A 19 19.08 15.64 -2.17
C ILE A 19 17.67 15.52 -2.77
N GLY A 20 16.63 16.05 -2.13
CA GLY A 20 15.28 16.05 -2.69
C GLY A 20 14.91 17.39 -3.32
N PRO A 21 14.12 17.44 -4.40
CA PRO A 21 13.57 18.68 -4.95
C PRO A 21 12.41 19.18 -4.08
N PHE A 22 12.58 19.17 -2.77
CA PHE A 22 11.56 19.64 -1.83
C PHE A 22 11.70 21.12 -1.56
N LEU A 23 10.54 21.75 -1.41
CA LEU A 23 10.45 23.12 -0.94
C LEU A 23 11.01 23.19 0.49
N ARG A 24 11.91 24.14 0.71
CA ARG A 24 12.51 24.43 2.02
C ARG A 24 12.03 25.79 2.50
N LEU A 25 11.37 25.81 3.65
CA LEU A 25 10.99 27.07 4.28
C LEU A 25 12.23 27.94 4.51
N ASP A 26 12.07 29.24 4.21
CA ASP A 26 13.12 30.25 4.40
C ASP A 26 14.33 30.12 3.44
N ASP A 27 14.24 29.32 2.40
CA ASP A 27 15.25 29.22 1.34
C ASP A 27 14.89 30.13 0.17
N PRO A 28 15.76 31.05 -0.27
CA PRO A 28 15.46 32.02 -1.34
C PRO A 28 15.25 31.39 -2.71
N VAL A 29 15.74 30.17 -2.92
CA VAL A 29 15.61 29.44 -4.18
C VAL A 29 14.57 28.33 -4.04
N ALA A 30 14.73 27.45 -3.05
CA ALA A 30 13.87 26.30 -2.84
C ALA A 30 12.60 26.61 -2.02
N GLY A 31 12.45 27.82 -1.47
CA GLY A 31 11.31 28.22 -0.65
C GLY A 31 10.17 28.90 -1.43
N LYS A 32 10.27 28.99 -2.75
CA LYS A 32 9.24 29.66 -3.58
C LYS A 32 8.04 28.77 -3.84
N LEU A 33 6.90 29.16 -3.27
CA LEU A 33 5.61 28.55 -3.59
C LEU A 33 5.28 28.73 -5.08
N GLY A 34 4.88 27.66 -5.76
CA GLY A 34 4.56 27.67 -7.19
C GLY A 34 5.78 27.42 -8.11
N SER A 35 6.96 27.15 -7.57
CA SER A 35 8.09 26.69 -8.36
C SER A 35 7.79 25.32 -8.99
N PRO A 36 8.04 25.11 -10.28
CA PRO A 36 7.90 23.80 -10.92
C PRO A 36 8.98 22.82 -10.45
N ASP A 37 10.08 23.31 -9.91
CA ASP A 37 11.27 22.52 -9.56
C ASP A 37 11.21 21.96 -8.13
N TYR A 38 10.37 22.54 -7.27
CA TYR A 38 10.28 22.16 -5.85
C TYR A 38 8.86 21.81 -5.42
N ARG A 39 8.69 20.72 -4.69
CA ARG A 39 7.39 20.23 -4.24
C ARG A 39 7.22 20.42 -2.72
N LEU A 40 5.99 20.69 -2.30
CA LEU A 40 5.59 20.68 -0.89
C LEU A 40 5.52 19.23 -0.39
N GLY A 41 6.66 18.68 0.02
CA GLY A 41 6.70 17.34 0.59
C GLY A 41 6.05 16.27 -0.30
N GLY A 42 6.02 15.06 0.18
CA GLY A 42 5.35 13.92 -0.46
C GLY A 42 6.24 12.71 -0.60
N THR A 43 5.62 11.57 -0.88
CA THR A 43 6.33 10.32 -1.16
C THR A 43 6.93 10.38 -2.56
N ILE A 44 8.25 10.21 -2.66
CA ILE A 44 8.93 10.01 -3.95
C ILE A 44 9.07 8.52 -4.21
N PHE A 45 8.60 8.10 -5.38
CA PHE A 45 8.73 6.71 -5.82
C PHE A 45 10.06 6.51 -6.54
N TYR A 46 10.86 5.61 -6.01
CA TYR A 46 12.12 5.16 -6.59
C TYR A 46 11.90 3.87 -7.35
N ASP A 47 12.35 3.84 -8.58
CA ASP A 47 12.46 2.60 -9.35
C ASP A 47 13.61 1.78 -8.78
N VAL A 48 13.27 0.61 -8.23
CA VAL A 48 14.21 -0.35 -7.65
C VAL A 48 14.24 -1.67 -8.42
N THR A 49 13.72 -1.65 -9.63
CA THR A 49 13.58 -2.84 -10.48
C THR A 49 14.92 -3.53 -10.72
N ASP A 50 15.97 -2.77 -10.96
CA ASP A 50 17.32 -3.31 -11.22
C ASP A 50 17.90 -4.11 -10.03
N ARG A 51 17.34 -3.90 -8.84
CA ARG A 51 17.73 -4.62 -7.62
C ARG A 51 16.84 -5.83 -7.36
N ALA A 52 15.67 -5.92 -7.99
CA ALA A 52 14.74 -7.01 -7.78
C ALA A 52 15.25 -8.30 -8.44
N ARG A 53 15.31 -9.38 -7.65
CA ARG A 53 15.67 -10.74 -8.10
C ARG A 53 14.43 -11.56 -8.40
N THR A 54 13.46 -11.48 -7.51
CA THR A 54 12.23 -12.26 -7.60
C THR A 54 11.06 -11.39 -7.19
N VAL A 55 9.98 -11.46 -7.95
CA VAL A 55 8.70 -10.81 -7.63
C VAL A 55 7.63 -11.87 -7.59
N SER A 56 6.96 -12.00 -6.46
CA SER A 56 5.80 -12.87 -6.27
C SER A 56 4.59 -12.03 -5.90
N SER A 57 3.47 -12.25 -6.58
CA SER A 57 2.23 -11.54 -6.30
C SER A 57 1.07 -12.52 -6.22
N GLN A 58 0.30 -12.42 -5.14
CA GLN A 58 -0.93 -13.19 -4.94
C GLN A 58 -2.09 -12.23 -4.75
N ARG A 59 -3.09 -12.30 -5.63
CA ARG A 59 -4.28 -11.44 -5.61
C ARG A 59 -5.51 -12.22 -6.03
N GLY A 60 -6.67 -11.74 -5.59
CA GLY A 60 -7.96 -12.30 -5.99
C GLY A 60 -8.35 -13.54 -5.19
N ARG A 61 -9.49 -14.10 -5.55
CA ARG A 61 -10.03 -15.30 -4.91
C ARG A 61 -9.28 -16.55 -5.38
N PRO A 62 -8.92 -17.46 -4.47
CA PRO A 62 -8.33 -18.75 -4.86
C PRO A 62 -9.33 -19.68 -5.56
N ASN A 63 -10.64 -19.50 -5.33
CA ASN A 63 -11.74 -20.22 -6.00
C ASN A 63 -13.04 -19.41 -5.92
N GLU A 64 -14.09 -19.86 -6.62
CA GLU A 64 -15.40 -19.18 -6.70
C GLU A 64 -16.07 -18.96 -5.34
N PHE A 65 -15.86 -19.87 -4.39
CA PHE A 65 -16.53 -19.87 -3.08
C PHE A 65 -15.72 -19.17 -1.99
N ALA A 66 -14.48 -18.82 -2.26
CA ALA A 66 -13.65 -18.14 -1.30
C ALA A 66 -13.93 -16.63 -1.26
N GLY A 67 -13.80 -16.03 -0.09
CA GLY A 67 -13.75 -14.58 0.05
C GLY A 67 -12.53 -13.99 -0.67
N PHE A 68 -12.47 -12.67 -0.79
CA PHE A 68 -11.30 -11.96 -1.32
C PHE A 68 -10.28 -11.77 -0.19
N PRO A 69 -9.19 -12.54 -0.14
CA PRO A 69 -8.12 -12.28 0.82
C PRO A 69 -7.42 -10.96 0.48
N ALA A 70 -6.70 -10.42 1.44
CA ALA A 70 -5.77 -9.32 1.16
C ALA A 70 -4.75 -9.74 0.10
N GLY A 71 -4.53 -8.88 -0.87
CA GLY A 71 -3.48 -9.10 -1.85
C GLY A 71 -2.12 -8.96 -1.20
N GLN A 72 -1.18 -9.83 -1.59
CA GLN A 72 0.19 -9.84 -1.10
C GLN A 72 1.18 -9.75 -2.26
N VAL A 73 2.24 -9.00 -2.02
CA VAL A 73 3.43 -8.98 -2.88
C VAL A 73 4.66 -9.22 -2.02
N ALA A 74 5.53 -10.10 -2.48
CA ALA A 74 6.85 -10.28 -1.92
C ALA A 74 7.89 -10.03 -3.01
N VAL A 75 8.82 -9.12 -2.73
CA VAL A 75 9.92 -8.78 -3.65
C VAL A 75 11.23 -9.04 -2.96
N GLU A 76 12.02 -9.97 -3.51
CA GLU A 76 13.39 -10.20 -3.07
C GLU A 76 14.34 -9.29 -3.84
N PHE A 77 15.10 -8.50 -3.10
CA PHE A 77 16.11 -7.58 -3.64
C PHE A 77 17.52 -8.08 -3.37
N ASN A 78 18.42 -7.75 -4.29
CA ASN A 78 19.84 -7.82 -4.05
C ASN A 78 20.25 -6.72 -3.04
N ASN A 79 20.86 -7.13 -1.95
CA ASN A 79 21.35 -6.22 -0.90
C ASN A 79 22.86 -6.35 -0.65
N HIS A 80 23.62 -6.77 -1.67
CA HIS A 80 25.07 -6.92 -1.56
C HIS A 80 25.80 -5.62 -1.18
N ASP A 81 25.31 -4.48 -1.66
CA ASP A 81 25.81 -3.15 -1.33
C ASP A 81 25.17 -2.53 -0.08
N ARG A 82 24.32 -3.30 0.63
CA ARG A 82 23.62 -2.88 1.83
C ARG A 82 22.69 -1.67 1.63
N ALA A 83 22.20 -1.47 0.41
CA ALA A 83 21.29 -0.35 0.11
C ALA A 83 19.97 -0.40 0.92
N PHE A 84 19.48 -1.60 1.20
CA PHE A 84 18.26 -1.82 2.02
C PHE A 84 18.60 -2.22 3.47
N ASP A 85 19.77 -1.89 3.98
CA ASP A 85 20.13 -2.15 5.37
C ASP A 85 19.80 -0.92 6.23
N PRO A 86 18.87 -1.02 7.20
CA PRO A 86 18.45 0.11 8.03
C PRO A 86 19.57 0.64 8.93
N LEU A 87 20.61 -0.16 9.18
CA LEU A 87 21.75 0.22 10.02
C LEU A 87 22.93 0.82 9.23
N PHE A 88 22.87 0.77 7.90
CA PHE A 88 23.97 1.26 7.06
C PHE A 88 23.78 2.74 6.72
N VAL A 89 24.47 3.61 7.44
CA VAL A 89 24.35 5.08 7.33
C VAL A 89 24.68 5.60 5.92
N ALA A 90 25.56 4.90 5.16
CA ALA A 90 25.88 5.28 3.79
C ALA A 90 24.89 4.77 2.75
N SER A 91 23.81 4.08 3.14
CA SER A 91 22.75 3.64 2.25
C SER A 91 22.05 4.84 1.60
N PRO A 92 21.74 4.78 0.30
CA PRO A 92 20.91 5.80 -0.36
C PRO A 92 19.48 5.87 0.21
N PHE A 93 19.05 4.81 0.92
CA PHE A 93 17.72 4.71 1.54
C PHE A 93 17.78 4.74 3.07
N TYR A 94 18.88 5.19 3.65
CA TYR A 94 19.04 5.27 5.10
C TYR A 94 17.87 6.01 5.75
N GLY A 95 17.34 5.48 6.86
CA GLY A 95 16.19 6.04 7.56
C GLY A 95 14.83 5.74 6.89
N ASN A 96 14.83 5.16 5.68
CA ASN A 96 13.62 4.86 4.93
C ASN A 96 13.26 3.37 4.88
N ILE A 97 14.13 2.48 5.36
CA ILE A 97 13.87 1.04 5.42
C ILE A 97 13.09 0.75 6.71
N VAL A 98 11.82 1.09 6.66
CA VAL A 98 10.86 0.96 7.77
C VAL A 98 9.54 0.43 7.23
N PRO A 99 8.71 -0.20 8.07
CA PRO A 99 7.35 -0.61 7.69
C PRO A 99 6.51 0.57 7.18
N ARG A 100 5.42 0.25 6.49
CA ARG A 100 4.44 1.20 5.96
C ARG A 100 4.92 2.05 4.77
N ARG A 101 6.03 1.72 4.15
CA ARG A 101 6.40 2.31 2.86
C ARG A 101 5.49 1.77 1.76
N GLU A 102 4.98 2.66 0.90
CA GLU A 102 4.17 2.27 -0.23
C GLU A 102 5.04 1.58 -1.28
N ILE A 103 4.58 0.45 -1.80
CA ILE A 103 5.22 -0.26 -2.91
C ILE A 103 4.23 -0.39 -4.06
N ARG A 104 4.73 -0.24 -5.25
CA ARG A 104 3.99 -0.32 -6.50
C ARG A 104 4.64 -1.33 -7.43
N LEU A 105 3.82 -2.23 -7.98
CA LEU A 105 4.22 -3.15 -9.01
C LEU A 105 3.44 -2.83 -10.29
N SER A 106 4.15 -2.63 -11.38
CA SER A 106 3.57 -2.48 -12.72
C SER A 106 4.14 -3.55 -13.64
N VAL A 107 3.39 -3.94 -14.65
CA VAL A 107 3.83 -4.85 -15.72
C VAL A 107 3.43 -4.20 -17.04
N ASP A 108 4.39 -4.01 -17.94
CA ASP A 108 4.20 -3.31 -19.21
C ASP A 108 3.49 -1.96 -19.02
N ASP A 109 3.96 -1.17 -18.02
CA ASP A 109 3.41 0.12 -17.60
C ASP A 109 1.99 0.09 -17.01
N VAL A 110 1.37 -1.08 -16.90
CA VAL A 110 0.09 -1.25 -16.23
C VAL A 110 0.31 -1.56 -14.76
N ARG A 111 -0.25 -0.72 -13.87
CA ARG A 111 -0.17 -0.97 -12.43
C ARG A 111 -1.01 -2.18 -12.03
N VAL A 112 -0.33 -3.21 -11.53
CA VAL A 112 -0.98 -4.47 -11.12
C VAL A 112 -1.13 -4.60 -9.60
N PHE A 113 -0.31 -3.86 -8.82
CA PHE A 113 -0.41 -3.86 -7.36
C PHE A 113 0.01 -2.51 -6.79
N THR A 114 -0.69 -2.09 -5.74
CA THR A 114 -0.28 -1.03 -4.83
C THR A 114 -0.58 -1.49 -3.41
N GLY A 115 0.39 -1.35 -2.52
CA GLY A 115 0.25 -1.77 -1.13
C GLY A 115 1.31 -1.14 -0.25
N TRP A 116 1.38 -1.59 0.99
CA TRP A 116 2.32 -1.10 1.99
C TRP A 116 3.18 -2.24 2.50
N ILE A 117 4.47 -1.98 2.57
CA ILE A 117 5.44 -2.94 3.10
C ILE A 117 5.19 -3.08 4.60
N GLU A 118 4.93 -4.30 5.03
CA GLU A 118 4.74 -4.62 6.45
C GLU A 118 6.05 -5.08 7.08
N ASP A 119 6.86 -5.81 6.31
CA ASP A 119 8.11 -6.38 6.81
C ASP A 119 9.23 -6.30 5.79
N TRP A 120 10.46 -6.15 6.31
CA TRP A 120 11.71 -6.21 5.59
C TRP A 120 12.54 -7.37 6.17
N ASP A 121 12.47 -8.53 5.55
CA ASP A 121 13.25 -9.70 5.93
C ASP A 121 14.67 -9.59 5.36
N LEU A 122 15.63 -9.26 6.22
CA LEU A 122 17.03 -9.10 5.85
C LEU A 122 17.80 -10.40 6.09
N GLN A 123 18.44 -10.90 5.07
CA GLN A 123 19.28 -12.09 5.15
C GLN A 123 20.73 -11.74 4.81
N TYR A 124 21.59 -11.88 5.81
CA TYR A 124 23.03 -11.67 5.66
C TYR A 124 23.73 -13.01 5.54
N THR A 125 24.47 -13.17 4.44
CA THR A 125 25.25 -14.38 4.21
C THR A 125 26.75 -14.09 4.30
N PRO A 126 27.56 -14.99 4.87
CA PRO A 126 29.00 -14.77 5.04
C PRO A 126 29.76 -14.58 3.74
N ASP A 127 29.23 -15.09 2.63
CA ASP A 127 29.78 -14.95 1.27
C ASP A 127 29.46 -13.60 0.61
N GLY A 128 28.74 -12.72 1.33
CA GLY A 128 28.36 -11.40 0.85
C GLY A 128 27.13 -11.36 -0.06
N ASN A 129 26.47 -12.49 -0.35
CA ASN A 129 25.24 -12.55 -1.15
C ASN A 129 24.00 -12.18 -0.34
N SER A 130 24.07 -11.08 0.38
CA SER A 130 22.94 -10.63 1.21
C SER A 130 21.73 -10.25 0.36
N THR A 131 20.54 -10.60 0.85
CA THR A 131 19.26 -10.26 0.25
C THR A 131 18.35 -9.59 1.25
N VAL A 132 17.32 -8.92 0.74
CA VAL A 132 16.22 -8.43 1.54
C VAL A 132 14.91 -8.73 0.83
N THR A 133 13.94 -9.25 1.55
CA THR A 133 12.60 -9.47 1.03
C THR A 133 11.64 -8.46 1.62
N ALA A 134 11.09 -7.60 0.78
CA ALA A 134 10.00 -6.71 1.16
C ALA A 134 8.66 -7.45 1.00
N ILE A 135 7.94 -7.60 2.11
CA ILE A 135 6.61 -8.23 2.14
C ILE A 135 5.58 -7.12 2.28
N ALA A 136 4.67 -7.01 1.32
CA ALA A 136 3.69 -5.96 1.26
C ALA A 136 2.27 -6.50 1.07
N TYR A 137 1.31 -5.78 1.62
CA TYR A 137 -0.11 -6.08 1.54
C TYR A 137 -0.88 -4.89 0.99
N ASP A 138 -2.00 -5.18 0.35
CA ASP A 138 -2.91 -4.17 -0.18
C ASP A 138 -3.81 -3.54 0.91
N ALA A 139 -4.72 -2.67 0.49
CA ALA A 139 -5.65 -1.97 1.36
C ALA A 139 -6.57 -2.91 2.17
N PHE A 140 -6.90 -4.09 1.67
CA PHE A 140 -7.74 -5.04 2.39
C PHE A 140 -7.08 -5.53 3.67
N TYR A 141 -5.75 -5.64 3.71
CA TYR A 141 -5.02 -5.98 4.93
C TYR A 141 -5.24 -4.92 6.03
N ILE A 142 -5.24 -3.65 5.67
CA ILE A 142 -5.48 -2.57 6.63
C ILE A 142 -6.90 -2.66 7.18
N ILE A 143 -7.89 -2.86 6.31
CA ILE A 143 -9.30 -2.99 6.70
C ILE A 143 -9.55 -4.26 7.52
N THR A 144 -8.81 -5.34 7.28
CA THR A 144 -8.91 -6.59 8.07
C THR A 144 -8.61 -6.37 9.55
N ASN A 145 -7.74 -5.43 9.86
CA ASN A 145 -7.35 -5.12 11.25
C ASN A 145 -8.28 -4.10 11.94
N GLN A 146 -9.38 -3.72 11.27
CA GLN A 146 -10.32 -2.74 11.79
C GLN A 146 -11.64 -3.39 12.21
N SER A 147 -12.18 -2.91 13.31
CA SER A 147 -13.47 -3.36 13.84
C SER A 147 -14.48 -2.21 13.84
N LEU A 148 -15.74 -2.56 13.64
CA LEU A 148 -16.87 -1.64 13.66
C LEU A 148 -17.36 -1.47 15.08
N SER A 149 -17.72 -0.25 15.45
CA SER A 149 -18.55 0.01 16.63
C SER A 149 -20.02 -0.34 16.31
N ALA A 150 -20.78 -0.75 17.32
CA ALA A 150 -22.17 -1.09 17.18
C ALA A 150 -22.98 0.07 16.54
N PHE A 151 -23.78 -0.24 15.54
CA PHE A 151 -24.72 0.69 14.92
C PHE A 151 -25.78 -0.03 14.11
N THR A 152 -26.90 0.65 13.85
CA THR A 152 -27.93 0.15 12.95
C THR A 152 -28.04 1.08 11.75
N PRO A 153 -27.58 0.64 10.57
CA PRO A 153 -27.73 1.45 9.35
C PRO A 153 -29.17 1.46 8.86
N SER A 154 -29.53 2.46 8.06
CA SER A 154 -30.83 2.52 7.36
C SER A 154 -30.87 1.48 6.22
N VAL A 155 -32.03 1.30 5.61
CA VAL A 155 -32.13 0.58 4.34
C VAL A 155 -31.45 1.43 3.27
N GLU A 156 -30.47 0.87 2.60
CA GLU A 156 -29.66 1.54 1.60
C GLU A 156 -29.12 0.56 0.56
N THR A 157 -28.63 1.04 -0.57
CA THR A 157 -28.02 0.17 -1.60
C THR A 157 -26.66 -0.37 -1.12
N VAL A 158 -26.17 -1.44 -1.78
CA VAL A 158 -24.90 -2.08 -1.38
C VAL A 158 -23.74 -1.09 -1.41
N ASP A 159 -23.63 -0.28 -2.44
CA ASP A 159 -22.58 0.76 -2.56
C ASP A 159 -22.68 1.83 -1.46
N GLN A 160 -23.91 2.26 -1.13
CA GLN A 160 -24.17 3.18 -0.02
C GLN A 160 -23.79 2.54 1.32
N ARG A 161 -24.13 1.26 1.55
CA ARG A 161 -23.76 0.52 2.75
C ARG A 161 -22.23 0.40 2.89
N ILE A 162 -21.54 0.09 1.80
CA ILE A 162 -20.07 0.07 1.78
C ILE A 162 -19.50 1.44 2.16
N ASN A 163 -20.03 2.52 1.59
CA ASN A 163 -19.62 3.88 1.93
C ASN A 163 -19.90 4.23 3.40
N THR A 164 -21.08 3.83 3.92
CA THR A 164 -21.44 4.01 5.33
C THR A 164 -20.42 3.35 6.25
N VAL A 165 -20.02 2.10 5.96
CA VAL A 165 -19.02 1.35 6.74
C VAL A 165 -17.64 2.01 6.63
N LEU A 166 -17.19 2.36 5.42
CA LEU A 166 -15.89 2.98 5.19
C LEU A 166 -15.75 4.38 5.82
N ASN A 167 -16.87 5.07 6.05
CA ASN A 167 -16.91 6.37 6.74
C ASN A 167 -16.92 6.25 8.27
N ARG A 168 -17.08 5.05 8.85
CA ARG A 168 -17.11 4.89 10.31
C ARG A 168 -15.77 5.28 10.94
N PRO A 169 -15.78 5.88 12.15
CA PRO A 169 -14.56 6.34 12.80
C PRO A 169 -13.49 5.25 12.99
N GLY A 170 -13.91 3.99 13.19
CA GLY A 170 -12.99 2.85 13.31
C GLY A 170 -12.33 2.44 12.00
N VAL A 171 -12.88 2.83 10.85
CA VAL A 171 -12.35 2.52 9.51
C VAL A 171 -11.75 3.75 8.86
N ASN A 172 -12.53 4.83 8.77
CA ASN A 172 -12.14 6.14 8.23
C ASN A 172 -11.29 6.08 6.94
N TRP A 173 -11.75 5.27 5.98
CA TRP A 173 -11.07 5.09 4.71
C TRP A 173 -11.32 6.29 3.79
N SER A 174 -10.27 6.84 3.16
CA SER A 174 -10.41 8.02 2.30
C SER A 174 -11.33 7.78 1.10
N THR A 175 -12.18 8.76 0.77
CA THR A 175 -13.06 8.73 -0.40
C THR A 175 -12.31 8.68 -1.71
N ASP A 176 -11.13 9.31 -1.78
CA ASP A 176 -10.29 9.37 -2.99
C ASP A 176 -9.69 8.00 -3.39
N LEU A 177 -9.71 7.05 -2.45
CA LEU A 177 -9.22 5.69 -2.65
C LEU A 177 -10.35 4.69 -2.94
N ARG A 178 -11.59 5.17 -3.15
CA ARG A 178 -12.75 4.33 -3.42
C ARG A 178 -13.12 4.39 -4.89
N ASN A 179 -13.36 3.22 -5.47
CA ASN A 179 -13.97 3.10 -6.79
C ASN A 179 -15.11 2.07 -6.68
N LEU A 180 -16.30 2.55 -6.35
CA LEU A 180 -17.49 1.73 -6.14
C LEU A 180 -18.46 1.93 -7.29
N GLU A 181 -18.89 0.85 -7.89
CA GLU A 181 -20.00 0.88 -8.85
C GLU A 181 -21.33 1.07 -8.11
N VAL A 182 -22.24 1.82 -8.73
CA VAL A 182 -23.57 2.06 -8.19
C VAL A 182 -24.38 0.76 -8.23
N SER A 183 -24.89 0.34 -7.08
CA SER A 183 -25.73 -0.85 -6.95
C SER A 183 -27.21 -0.49 -6.94
N THR A 184 -28.02 -1.35 -7.53
CA THR A 184 -29.49 -1.29 -7.41
C THR A 184 -30.03 -2.22 -6.32
N GLN A 185 -29.17 -3.06 -5.74
CA GLN A 185 -29.56 -4.01 -4.71
C GLN A 185 -29.60 -3.34 -3.34
N ASN A 186 -30.73 -3.49 -2.63
CA ASN A 186 -30.91 -2.93 -1.30
C ASN A 186 -30.50 -3.91 -0.19
N VAL A 187 -29.87 -3.36 0.83
CA VAL A 187 -29.53 -4.06 2.08
C VAL A 187 -30.43 -3.56 3.21
N GLY A 188 -31.01 -4.48 3.96
CA GLY A 188 -31.90 -4.17 5.08
C GLY A 188 -31.20 -3.43 6.24
N ALA A 189 -32.03 -2.88 7.15
CA ALA A 189 -31.59 -2.20 8.36
C ALA A 189 -31.30 -3.21 9.49
N TYR A 190 -30.24 -3.98 9.37
CA TYR A 190 -29.81 -4.94 10.39
C TYR A 190 -28.77 -4.32 11.34
N PRO A 191 -28.90 -4.53 12.67
CA PRO A 191 -27.91 -4.07 13.61
C PRO A 191 -26.56 -4.77 13.36
N ILE A 192 -25.50 -4.01 13.48
CA ILE A 192 -24.11 -4.48 13.43
C ILE A 192 -23.55 -4.40 14.84
N ASP A 193 -23.02 -5.50 15.33
CA ASP A 193 -22.52 -5.61 16.69
C ASP A 193 -21.15 -4.95 16.85
N GLU A 194 -20.85 -4.52 18.08
CA GLU A 194 -19.55 -4.04 18.49
C GLU A 194 -18.46 -5.10 18.23
N GLY A 195 -17.33 -4.69 17.65
CA GLY A 195 -16.22 -5.59 17.35
C GLY A 195 -16.37 -6.38 16.05
N THR A 196 -17.45 -6.16 15.26
CA THR A 196 -17.59 -6.79 13.94
C THR A 196 -16.40 -6.40 13.05
N ASN A 197 -15.72 -7.39 12.47
CA ASN A 197 -14.61 -7.14 11.55
C ASN A 197 -15.09 -6.43 10.28
N ALA A 198 -14.48 -5.30 9.96
CA ALA A 198 -14.92 -4.45 8.86
C ALA A 198 -14.82 -5.15 7.49
N LEU A 199 -13.71 -5.85 7.21
CA LEU A 199 -13.54 -6.54 5.93
C LEU A 199 -14.53 -7.70 5.79
N SER A 200 -14.69 -8.52 6.83
CA SER A 200 -15.65 -9.65 6.80
C SER A 200 -17.08 -9.17 6.56
N TYR A 201 -17.47 -8.05 7.15
CA TYR A 201 -18.78 -7.47 6.92
C TYR A 201 -18.93 -7.01 5.46
N LEU A 202 -17.93 -6.29 4.91
CA LEU A 202 -17.94 -5.84 3.51
C LEU A 202 -17.99 -7.01 2.53
N GLN A 203 -17.25 -8.09 2.80
CA GLN A 203 -17.29 -9.31 1.97
C GLN A 203 -18.67 -9.96 1.98
N GLY A 204 -19.33 -9.98 3.15
CA GLY A 204 -20.71 -10.49 3.27
C GLY A 204 -21.73 -9.72 2.42
N LEU A 205 -21.54 -8.41 2.23
CA LEU A 205 -22.42 -7.60 1.38
C LEU A 205 -22.31 -7.95 -0.11
N VAL A 206 -21.18 -8.43 -0.56
CA VAL A 206 -20.91 -8.74 -1.98
C VAL A 206 -21.36 -10.17 -2.33
N THR A 207 -21.51 -11.03 -1.34
CA THR A 207 -21.89 -12.45 -1.53
C THR A 207 -23.38 -12.71 -1.26
N ALA A 208 -24.12 -11.74 -0.77
CA ALA A 208 -25.57 -11.81 -0.51
C ALA A 208 -26.36 -11.32 -1.72
#